data_125fddaac83f587ab4cdc406cc9fe5be
#
_entry.id   125fddaac83f587ab4cdc406cc9fe5be
#
_cell.length_a   1.000
_cell.length_b   1.000
_cell.length_c   1.000
_cell.angle_alpha   90.00
_cell.angle_beta   90.00
_cell.angle_gamma   90.00
#
_symmetry.space_group_name_H-M   'P 1'
#
loop_
_entity.id
_entity.type
_entity.pdbx_description
1 polymer ?
#
loop_
_entity_poly.entity_id
_entity_poly.type
_entity_poly.pdbx_seq_one_letter_code
_entity_poly.pdbx_strand_id
1 'polypeptide(L)'
;MTDHTYAELLRRARSELAAGRSVILDGSWSDPGMRERAGLLASMSYSELVEIECRVPADVSLRRIGNRRVHVSDATREVYEAMAGTRRTWRTATVVDCSRDVDESVRAASAALGSAIHRVPTADDPRSIR
;
A
#
# COMPACT_ATOMS: atom_id res chain seq x y z
N MET A 1 8.99 10.57 1.10
CA MET A 1 7.89 11.08 0.27
C MET A 1 7.24 12.22 1.02
N THR A 2 7.02 13.36 0.39
CA THR A 2 6.51 14.58 1.01
C THR A 2 4.98 14.65 0.93
N ASP A 3 4.35 15.50 1.76
CA ASP A 3 2.89 15.74 1.72
C ASP A 3 2.41 16.15 0.34
N HIS A 4 3.20 16.97 -0.36
CA HIS A 4 2.90 17.39 -1.73
C HIS A 4 2.86 16.19 -2.70
N THR A 5 3.77 15.23 -2.55
CA THR A 5 3.79 14.01 -3.39
C THR A 5 2.54 13.16 -3.17
N TYR A 6 2.11 12.99 -1.91
CA TYR A 6 0.88 12.25 -1.62
C TYR A 6 -0.37 12.98 -2.11
N ALA A 7 -0.42 14.30 -1.97
CA ALA A 7 -1.54 15.09 -2.49
C ALA A 7 -1.69 14.91 -4.01
N GLU A 8 -0.60 14.93 -4.76
CA GLU A 8 -0.61 14.73 -6.21
C GLU A 8 -0.99 13.29 -6.58
N LEU A 9 -0.47 12.28 -5.85
CA LEU A 9 -0.88 10.87 -6.01
C LEU A 9 -2.39 10.71 -5.85
N LEU A 10 -2.96 11.22 -4.78
CA LEU A 10 -4.39 11.13 -4.50
C LEU A 10 -5.23 11.91 -5.51
N ARG A 11 -4.75 13.07 -5.98
CA ARG A 11 -5.41 13.84 -7.04
C ARG A 11 -5.50 13.03 -8.34
N ARG A 12 -4.41 12.38 -8.76
CA ARG A 12 -4.40 11.51 -9.95
C ARG A 12 -5.31 10.29 -9.76
N ALA A 13 -5.22 9.65 -8.60
CA ALA A 13 -6.08 8.52 -8.26
C ALA A 13 -7.56 8.87 -8.39
N ARG A 14 -7.97 10.04 -7.88
CA ARG A 14 -9.35 10.51 -8.00
C ARG A 14 -9.83 10.59 -9.45
N SER A 15 -8.99 11.08 -10.35
CA SER A 15 -9.32 11.18 -11.77
C SER A 15 -9.51 9.81 -12.41
N GLU A 16 -8.65 8.85 -12.06
CA GLU A 16 -8.72 7.49 -12.58
C GLU A 16 -9.95 6.74 -12.05
N LEU A 17 -10.21 6.85 -10.75
CA LEU A 17 -11.38 6.23 -10.10
C LEU A 17 -12.69 6.82 -10.65
N ALA A 18 -12.76 8.13 -10.88
CA ALA A 18 -13.91 8.77 -11.48
C ALA A 18 -14.18 8.30 -12.92
N ALA A 19 -13.15 7.82 -13.61
CA ALA A 19 -13.27 7.20 -14.93
C ALA A 19 -13.54 5.68 -14.86
N GLY A 20 -13.84 5.14 -13.68
CA GLY A 20 -14.14 3.71 -13.48
C GLY A 20 -12.92 2.79 -13.54
N ARG A 21 -11.71 3.34 -13.41
CA ARG A 21 -10.47 2.56 -13.45
C ARG A 21 -9.97 2.22 -12.06
N SER A 22 -9.34 1.06 -11.92
CA SER A 22 -8.60 0.69 -10.70
C SER A 22 -7.24 1.37 -10.68
N VAL A 23 -6.76 1.69 -9.47
CA VAL A 23 -5.46 2.33 -9.25
C VAL A 23 -4.63 1.58 -8.22
N ILE A 24 -3.32 1.60 -8.39
CA ILE A 24 -2.36 1.16 -7.40
C ILE A 24 -1.55 2.38 -6.96
N LEU A 25 -1.52 2.64 -5.66
CA LEU A 25 -0.76 3.72 -5.06
C LEU A 25 0.44 3.14 -4.33
N ASP A 26 1.62 3.23 -4.94
CA ASP A 26 2.87 2.77 -4.35
C ASP A 26 3.57 3.89 -3.58
N GLY A 27 3.95 3.59 -2.35
CA GLY A 27 4.63 4.54 -1.47
C GLY A 27 4.91 3.97 -0.10
N SER A 28 5.62 4.72 0.74
CA SER A 28 5.96 4.28 2.10
C SER A 28 4.76 4.24 3.05
N TRP A 29 3.77 5.09 2.81
CA TRP A 29 2.54 5.22 3.62
C TRP A 29 2.80 5.21 5.14
N SER A 30 3.93 5.76 5.58
CA SER A 30 4.34 5.80 6.98
C SER A 30 3.47 6.75 7.82
N ASP A 31 2.89 7.77 7.20
CA ASP A 31 2.00 8.73 7.86
C ASP A 31 0.56 8.20 7.89
N PRO A 32 -0.03 8.00 9.08
CA PRO A 32 -1.43 7.59 9.23
C PRO A 32 -2.43 8.56 8.61
N GLY A 33 -2.15 9.87 8.64
CA GLY A 33 -3.03 10.88 8.04
C GLY A 33 -3.14 10.73 6.52
N MET A 34 -2.06 10.30 5.86
CA MET A 34 -2.10 10.01 4.42
C MET A 34 -2.88 8.73 4.09
N ARG A 35 -2.82 7.71 4.97
CA ARG A 35 -3.64 6.49 4.84
C ARG A 35 -5.12 6.81 5.00
N GLU A 36 -5.47 7.66 5.97
CA GLU A 36 -6.84 8.12 6.20
C GLU A 36 -7.39 8.87 4.98
N ARG A 37 -6.58 9.76 4.38
CA ARG A 37 -6.95 10.47 3.15
C ARG A 37 -7.19 9.51 1.97
N ALA A 38 -6.39 8.45 1.84
CA ALA A 38 -6.63 7.42 0.83
C ALA A 38 -7.94 6.67 1.09
N GLY A 39 -8.24 6.35 2.34
CA GLY A 39 -9.51 5.75 2.75
C GLY A 39 -10.72 6.63 2.44
N LEU A 40 -10.63 7.92 2.73
CA LEU A 40 -11.67 8.89 2.39
C LEU A 40 -11.88 8.99 0.88
N LEU A 41 -10.79 9.02 0.09
CA LEU A 41 -10.89 9.04 -1.37
C LEU A 41 -11.60 7.79 -1.89
N ALA A 42 -11.24 6.60 -1.40
CA ALA A 42 -11.88 5.34 -1.79
C ALA A 42 -13.39 5.38 -1.48
N SER A 43 -13.76 5.79 -0.26
CA SER A 43 -15.15 5.92 0.16
C SER A 43 -15.94 6.90 -0.72
N MET A 44 -15.38 8.08 -0.98
CA MET A 44 -16.01 9.10 -1.85
C MET A 44 -16.13 8.68 -3.31
N SER A 45 -15.30 7.76 -3.75
CA SER A 45 -15.29 7.22 -5.13
C SER A 45 -16.05 5.89 -5.25
N TYR A 46 -16.72 5.45 -4.17
CA TYR A 46 -17.38 4.15 -4.13
C TYR A 46 -16.47 2.99 -4.56
N SER A 47 -15.20 3.07 -4.15
CA SER A 47 -14.15 2.12 -4.52
C SER A 47 -13.76 1.26 -3.33
N GLU A 48 -13.48 -0.02 -3.56
CA GLU A 48 -12.89 -0.89 -2.55
C GLU A 48 -11.44 -0.50 -2.32
N LEU A 49 -11.05 -0.35 -1.04
CA LEU A 49 -9.67 -0.09 -0.64
C LEU A 49 -9.02 -1.37 -0.15
N VAL A 50 -7.93 -1.76 -0.78
CA VAL A 50 -7.07 -2.85 -0.32
C VAL A 50 -5.75 -2.27 0.13
N GLU A 51 -5.42 -2.45 1.40
CA GLU A 51 -4.20 -1.98 2.00
C GLU A 51 -3.23 -3.16 2.18
N ILE A 52 -2.02 -3.02 1.63
CA ILE A 52 -0.98 -4.04 1.68
C ILE A 52 0.28 -3.42 2.28
N GLU A 53 0.79 -4.03 3.33
CA GLU A 53 2.07 -3.66 3.93
C GLU A 53 3.14 -4.71 3.60
N CYS A 54 4.10 -4.33 2.75
CA CYS A 54 5.28 -5.16 2.49
C CYS A 54 6.24 -5.10 3.66
N ARG A 55 6.50 -6.23 4.30
CA ARG A 55 7.45 -6.33 5.41
C ARG A 55 8.67 -7.16 5.03
N VAL A 56 9.81 -6.69 5.47
CA VAL A 56 11.09 -7.39 5.33
C VAL A 56 11.82 -7.27 6.66
N PRO A 57 12.41 -8.37 7.20
CA PRO A 57 13.28 -8.30 8.37
C PRO A 57 14.43 -7.30 8.17
N ALA A 58 14.84 -6.64 9.24
CA ALA A 58 15.83 -5.56 9.17
C ALA A 58 17.16 -6.00 8.57
N ASP A 59 17.63 -7.20 8.92
CA ASP A 59 18.86 -7.78 8.39
C ASP A 59 18.78 -8.05 6.87
N VAL A 60 17.63 -8.47 6.37
CA VAL A 60 17.41 -8.67 4.93
C VAL A 60 17.37 -7.33 4.19
N SER A 61 16.69 -6.32 4.78
CA SER A 61 16.65 -4.97 4.21
C SER A 61 18.05 -4.36 4.11
N LEU A 62 18.82 -4.45 5.18
CA LEU A 62 20.19 -3.93 5.23
C LEU A 62 21.12 -4.63 4.22
N ARG A 63 21.00 -5.95 4.08
CA ARG A 63 21.74 -6.70 3.04
C ARG A 63 21.37 -6.24 1.64
N ARG A 64 20.06 -6.04 1.36
CA ARG A 64 19.59 -5.57 0.05
C ARG A 64 20.07 -4.16 -0.26
N ILE A 65 20.11 -3.26 0.73
CA ILE A 65 20.64 -1.91 0.58
C ILE A 65 22.15 -1.96 0.28
N GLY A 66 22.91 -2.75 1.04
CA GLY A 66 24.36 -2.90 0.85
C GLY A 66 24.76 -3.54 -0.50
N ASN A 67 23.92 -4.40 -1.07
CA ASN A 67 24.16 -5.06 -2.34
C ASN A 67 23.72 -4.23 -3.57
N ARG A 68 22.96 -3.15 -3.38
CA ARG A 68 22.65 -2.22 -4.47
C ARG A 68 23.92 -1.46 -4.83
N ARG A 69 24.59 -1.91 -5.90
CA ARG A 69 25.66 -1.15 -6.52
C ARG A 69 25.09 0.15 -7.07
N VAL A 70 25.46 1.26 -6.43
CA VAL A 70 25.52 2.63 -6.97
C VAL A 70 24.26 3.17 -7.67
N HIS A 71 23.90 4.38 -7.22
CA HIS A 71 23.00 5.37 -7.80
C HIS A 71 21.50 5.18 -7.48
N VAL A 72 21.10 6.12 -6.74
CA VAL A 72 19.81 6.69 -6.40
C VAL A 72 19.40 6.43 -4.97
N SER A 73 19.56 7.49 -4.23
CA SER A 73 19.23 7.82 -2.84
C SER A 73 20.21 7.30 -1.78
N ASP A 74 20.79 8.26 -1.08
CA ASP A 74 21.59 8.12 0.15
C ASP A 74 20.77 7.56 1.33
N ALA A 75 20.02 6.48 1.10
CA ALA A 75 19.39 5.74 2.16
C ALA A 75 20.46 4.91 2.88
N THR A 76 21.22 5.59 3.71
CA THR A 76 22.19 4.98 4.60
C THR A 76 21.48 4.12 5.63
N ARG A 77 22.24 3.25 6.34
CA ARG A 77 21.76 2.48 7.49
C ARG A 77 21.02 3.38 8.48
N GLU A 78 21.53 4.59 8.73
CA GLU A 78 20.98 5.56 9.67
C GLU A 78 19.57 6.02 9.23
N VAL A 79 19.35 6.29 7.94
CA VAL A 79 18.04 6.65 7.40
C VAL A 79 17.07 5.48 7.57
N TYR A 80 17.50 4.24 7.31
CA TYR A 80 16.67 3.06 7.50
C TYR A 80 16.26 2.89 8.97
N GLU A 81 17.21 3.02 9.91
CA GLU A 81 16.95 2.89 11.35
C GLU A 81 16.02 4.00 11.86
N ALA A 82 16.20 5.24 11.40
CA ALA A 82 15.30 6.35 11.71
C ALA A 82 13.87 6.10 11.19
N MET A 83 13.73 5.59 9.99
CA MET A 83 12.42 5.24 9.42
C MET A 83 11.77 4.04 10.12
N ALA A 84 12.56 3.05 10.53
CA ALA A 84 12.06 1.88 11.26
C ALA A 84 11.50 2.27 12.64
N GLY A 85 12.16 3.21 13.34
CA GLY A 85 11.73 3.72 14.66
C GLY A 85 10.45 4.55 14.60
N THR A 86 10.11 5.14 13.47
CA THR A 86 8.89 5.96 13.27
C THR A 86 7.72 5.17 12.70
N ARG A 87 7.90 3.89 12.41
CA ARG A 87 6.87 3.06 11.78
C ARG A 87 5.68 2.86 12.71
N ARG A 88 4.61 3.60 12.48
CA ARG A 88 3.34 3.43 13.20
C ARG A 88 2.61 2.18 12.69
N THR A 89 1.98 1.45 13.63
CA THR A 89 1.20 0.25 13.33
C THR A 89 0.13 0.55 12.27
N TRP A 90 0.05 -0.30 11.26
CA TRP A 90 -0.96 -0.25 10.22
C TRP A 90 -1.89 -1.45 10.34
N ARG A 91 -2.93 -1.30 11.18
CA ARG A 91 -3.78 -2.43 11.60
C ARG A 91 -4.71 -2.96 10.51
N THR A 92 -5.07 -2.12 9.56
CA THR A 92 -6.00 -2.46 8.48
C THR A 92 -5.31 -3.13 7.31
N ALA A 93 -3.98 -3.00 7.19
CA ALA A 93 -3.23 -3.56 6.10
C ALA A 93 -3.03 -5.07 6.23
N THR A 94 -3.17 -5.76 5.11
CA THR A 94 -2.68 -7.14 4.97
C THR A 94 -1.16 -7.11 4.88
N VAL A 95 -0.49 -7.82 5.79
CA VAL A 95 0.97 -7.91 5.80
C VAL A 95 1.43 -8.98 4.81
N VAL A 96 2.32 -8.59 3.90
CA VAL A 96 2.99 -9.49 2.96
C VAL A 96 4.47 -9.58 3.32
N ASP A 97 4.95 -10.79 3.58
CA ASP A 97 6.36 -11.07 3.81
C ASP A 97 7.14 -11.01 2.49
N CYS A 98 7.93 -9.96 2.33
CA CYS A 98 8.79 -9.72 1.16
C CYS A 98 10.25 -10.16 1.38
N SER A 99 10.53 -10.98 2.40
CA SER A 99 11.86 -11.55 2.66
C SER A 99 12.18 -12.71 1.71
N ARG A 100 11.15 -13.39 1.22
CA ARG A 100 11.20 -14.56 0.37
C ARG A 100 11.28 -14.23 -1.11
N ASP A 101 10.92 -15.19 -1.94
CA ASP A 101 10.81 -15.04 -3.39
C ASP A 101 9.73 -14.00 -3.77
N VAL A 102 9.96 -13.28 -4.86
CA VAL A 102 9.02 -12.29 -5.41
C VAL A 102 7.70 -12.96 -5.77
N ASP A 103 7.71 -14.15 -6.35
CA ASP A 103 6.50 -14.87 -6.76
C ASP A 103 5.62 -15.25 -5.56
N GLU A 104 6.21 -15.58 -4.41
CA GLU A 104 5.46 -15.82 -3.17
C GLU A 104 4.80 -14.55 -2.67
N SER A 105 5.53 -13.43 -2.69
CA SER A 105 5.01 -12.12 -2.29
C SER A 105 3.87 -11.66 -3.20
N VAL A 106 4.02 -11.87 -4.52
CA VAL A 106 2.98 -11.56 -5.51
C VAL A 106 1.72 -12.41 -5.29
N ARG A 107 1.89 -13.71 -5.03
CA ARG A 107 0.74 -14.59 -4.71
C ARG A 107 -0.01 -14.13 -3.47
N ALA A 108 0.71 -13.77 -2.40
CA ALA A 108 0.11 -13.28 -1.16
C ALA A 108 -0.64 -11.95 -1.38
N ALA A 109 -0.05 -11.00 -2.10
CA ALA A 109 -0.70 -9.73 -2.45
C ALA A 109 -1.93 -9.94 -3.34
N SER A 110 -1.85 -10.84 -4.32
CA SER A 110 -2.97 -11.18 -5.21
C SER A 110 -4.12 -11.84 -4.45
N ALA A 111 -3.83 -12.68 -3.45
CA ALA A 111 -4.84 -13.29 -2.59
C ALA A 111 -5.57 -12.23 -1.75
N ALA A 112 -4.85 -11.24 -1.20
CA ALA A 112 -5.46 -10.12 -0.48
C ALA A 112 -6.41 -9.31 -1.38
N LEU A 113 -5.99 -9.02 -2.61
CA LEU A 113 -6.81 -8.34 -3.61
C LEU A 113 -8.04 -9.15 -4.00
N GLY A 114 -7.88 -10.45 -4.27
CA GLY A 114 -8.98 -11.35 -4.62
C GLY A 114 -10.04 -11.45 -3.52
N SER A 115 -9.61 -11.50 -2.26
CA SER A 115 -10.49 -11.53 -1.10
C SER A 115 -11.32 -10.24 -0.93
N ALA A 116 -10.80 -9.10 -1.36
CA ALA A 116 -11.52 -7.83 -1.35
C ALA A 116 -12.57 -7.78 -2.47
N ILE A 117 -12.20 -8.15 -3.68
CA ILE A 117 -13.11 -8.17 -4.84
C ILE A 117 -14.34 -9.04 -4.58
N HIS A 118 -14.18 -10.19 -3.92
CA HIS A 118 -15.30 -11.08 -3.58
C HIS A 118 -16.23 -10.55 -2.46
N ARG A 119 -15.84 -9.51 -1.75
CA ARG A 119 -16.68 -8.85 -0.74
C ARG A 119 -17.56 -7.73 -1.29
N VAL A 120 -17.34 -7.30 -2.52
CA VAL A 120 -18.21 -6.32 -3.17
C VAL A 120 -19.56 -7.01 -3.43
N PRO A 121 -20.69 -6.54 -2.84
CA PRO A 121 -22.00 -7.11 -3.13
C PRO A 121 -22.26 -6.93 -4.62
N THR A 122 -22.46 -8.02 -5.32
CA THR A 122 -22.97 -7.93 -6.70
C THR A 122 -24.38 -7.37 -6.63
N ALA A 123 -24.78 -6.56 -7.60
CA ALA A 123 -26.10 -5.92 -7.67
C ALA A 123 -27.27 -6.93 -7.59
N ASP A 124 -26.99 -8.21 -7.69
CA ASP A 124 -27.94 -9.33 -7.59
C ASP A 124 -27.96 -10.02 -6.21
N ASP A 125 -27.34 -9.46 -5.15
CA ASP A 125 -27.50 -10.01 -3.80
C ASP A 125 -28.89 -9.60 -3.27
N PRO A 126 -29.83 -10.56 -3.13
CA PRO A 126 -31.20 -10.27 -2.66
C PRO A 126 -31.26 -9.75 -1.20
N ARG A 127 -30.10 -9.63 -0.52
CA ARG A 127 -29.97 -9.07 0.81
C ARG A 127 -29.68 -7.57 0.85
N SER A 128 -29.53 -6.91 -0.32
CA SER A 128 -29.28 -5.46 -0.42
C SER A 128 -30.54 -4.59 -0.27
N ILE A 129 -31.71 -5.19 -0.07
CA ILE A 129 -33.00 -4.46 0.11
C ILE A 129 -33.54 -4.79 1.47
N ARG A 130 -33.05 -4.10 2.51
CA ARG A 130 -33.76 -3.82 3.75
C ARG A 130 -33.24 -2.53 4.36
#